data_1b166ef7f6208aa91cf9d62600408a34
#
_entry.id   1b166ef7f6208aa91cf9d62600408a34
#
_cell.length_a   1.000
_cell.length_b   1.000
_cell.length_c   1.000
_cell.angle_alpha   90.00
_cell.angle_beta   90.00
_cell.angle_gamma   90.00
#
_symmetry.space_group_name_H-M   'P 1'
#
loop_
_entity.id
_entity.type
_entity.pdbx_description
1 polymer ?
#
loop_
_entity_poly.entity_id
_entity_poly.type
_entity_poly.pdbx_seq_one_letter_code
_entity_poly.pdbx_strand_id
1 'polypeptide(L)'
;MALGHWHGYLWTGSSKDLKDESLRRPGAPGTPQAQEFLRSSLPPMRLGLYLLRRNAVSADLTWTDVDEAIDWMAATYKRHPPMDGDVGFLAVSGAAPLASDVGLDARKVTSRDGLVNSVDAYWQYYTNPNGGVIAYAAICCPHTHLPDIPCPLPPRT
;
A
#
# COMPACT_ATOMS: atom_id res chain seq x y z
N MET A 1 3.58 8.19 25.65
CA MET A 1 4.18 7.60 24.44
C MET A 1 3.08 7.27 23.44
N ALA A 2 3.14 7.84 22.25
CA ALA A 2 2.14 7.54 21.25
C ALA A 2 2.32 6.11 20.75
N LEU A 3 1.23 5.33 20.80
CA LEU A 3 1.24 4.00 20.21
C LEU A 3 1.22 4.12 18.68
N GLY A 4 1.92 3.21 18.02
CA GLY A 4 1.87 3.11 16.57
C GLY A 4 0.50 2.68 16.08
N HIS A 5 0.18 3.11 14.90
CA HIS A 5 -1.04 2.72 14.20
C HIS A 5 -0.76 2.68 12.70
N TRP A 6 -1.73 2.28 11.89
CA TRP A 6 -1.55 2.10 10.45
C TRP A 6 -2.69 2.71 9.68
N HIS A 7 -2.38 3.25 8.49
CA HIS A 7 -3.37 3.79 7.55
C HIS A 7 -3.34 2.99 6.27
N GLY A 8 -4.52 2.67 5.74
CA GLY A 8 -4.67 1.95 4.49
C GLY A 8 -4.86 2.88 3.30
N TYR A 9 -4.25 2.51 2.18
CA TYR A 9 -4.38 3.23 0.91
C TYR A 9 -4.54 2.23 -0.22
N LEU A 10 -5.31 2.60 -1.24
CA LEU A 10 -5.58 1.72 -2.38
C LEU A 10 -5.61 2.52 -3.67
N TRP A 11 -5.04 1.95 -4.73
CA TRP A 11 -5.07 2.50 -6.07
C TRP A 11 -5.28 1.38 -7.08
N THR A 12 -6.10 1.66 -8.09
CA THR A 12 -6.26 0.80 -9.26
C THR A 12 -6.04 1.63 -10.52
N GLY A 13 -5.40 1.04 -11.51
CA GLY A 13 -5.13 1.74 -12.75
C GLY A 13 -4.37 0.87 -13.73
N SER A 14 -3.58 1.50 -14.60
CA SER A 14 -2.79 0.78 -15.59
C SER A 14 -1.31 0.77 -15.21
N SER A 15 -0.60 -0.25 -15.70
CA SER A 15 0.86 -0.32 -15.54
C SER A 15 1.55 0.87 -16.21
N LYS A 16 0.94 1.43 -17.26
CA LYS A 16 1.46 2.62 -17.92
C LYS A 16 1.46 3.83 -16.98
N ASP A 17 0.36 4.02 -16.23
CA ASP A 17 0.27 5.12 -15.26
C ASP A 17 1.30 4.94 -14.15
N LEU A 18 1.52 3.70 -13.72
CA LEU A 18 2.45 3.39 -12.66
C LEU A 18 3.91 3.67 -13.06
N LYS A 19 4.23 3.58 -14.34
CA LYS A 19 5.57 3.87 -14.86
C LYS A 19 5.87 5.37 -14.97
N ASP A 20 4.83 6.20 -14.97
CA ASP A 20 5.01 7.65 -14.97
C ASP A 20 5.27 8.12 -13.54
N GLU A 21 6.53 8.32 -13.21
CA GLU A 21 6.92 8.65 -11.85
C GLU A 21 6.58 10.09 -11.45
N SER A 22 6.13 10.95 -12.38
CA SER A 22 5.89 12.36 -12.09
C SER A 22 4.86 12.57 -10.99
N LEU A 23 3.78 11.78 -10.97
CA LEU A 23 2.74 11.85 -9.94
C LEU A 23 3.05 11.02 -8.70
N ARG A 24 4.19 10.33 -8.70
CA ARG A 24 4.63 9.48 -7.59
C ARG A 24 5.72 10.13 -6.74
N ARG A 25 6.16 11.35 -7.12
CA ARG A 25 7.17 12.13 -6.42
C ARG A 25 6.57 13.50 -6.04
N PRO A 26 6.79 13.97 -4.81
CA PRO A 26 6.11 15.17 -4.33
C PRO A 26 6.58 16.47 -4.99
N GLY A 27 7.79 16.49 -5.58
CA GLY A 27 8.35 17.73 -6.11
C GLY A 27 8.65 18.74 -5.00
N ALA A 28 8.99 19.97 -5.41
CA ALA A 28 9.29 21.02 -4.46
C ALA A 28 8.01 21.59 -3.83
N PRO A 29 8.02 21.91 -2.52
CA PRO A 29 6.86 22.50 -1.86
C PRO A 29 6.37 23.77 -2.57
N GLY A 30 5.05 23.93 -2.67
CA GLY A 30 4.42 25.10 -3.28
C GLY A 30 4.37 25.09 -4.80
N THR A 31 4.83 24.02 -5.45
CA THR A 31 4.79 23.92 -6.90
C THR A 31 3.52 23.21 -7.39
N PRO A 32 3.12 23.39 -8.67
CA PRO A 32 2.03 22.61 -9.25
C PRO A 32 2.27 21.09 -9.13
N GLN A 33 3.50 20.64 -9.28
CA GLN A 33 3.89 19.23 -9.11
C GLN A 33 3.49 18.73 -7.72
N ALA A 34 3.78 19.50 -6.67
CA ALA A 34 3.43 19.12 -5.32
C ALA A 34 1.92 19.01 -5.13
N GLN A 35 1.14 19.91 -5.73
CA GLN A 35 -0.33 19.87 -5.66
C GLN A 35 -0.89 18.65 -6.38
N GLU A 36 -0.36 18.32 -7.55
CA GLU A 36 -0.80 17.14 -8.30
C GLU A 36 -0.47 15.86 -7.55
N PHE A 37 0.71 15.78 -6.95
CA PHE A 37 1.08 14.64 -6.10
C PHE A 37 0.08 14.44 -4.96
N LEU A 38 -0.32 15.52 -4.28
CA LEU A 38 -1.24 15.43 -3.15
C LEU A 38 -2.65 14.99 -3.58
N ARG A 39 -3.06 15.27 -4.81
CA ARG A 39 -4.36 14.85 -5.35
C ARG A 39 -4.34 13.46 -5.94
N SER A 40 -3.17 12.95 -6.30
CA SER A 40 -3.05 11.64 -6.93
C SER A 40 -3.25 10.52 -5.92
N SER A 41 -3.78 9.40 -6.38
CA SER A 41 -3.83 8.16 -5.60
C SER A 41 -2.77 7.15 -6.00
N LEU A 42 -1.93 7.48 -7.00
CA LEU A 42 -0.82 6.61 -7.40
C LEU A 42 0.12 6.36 -6.23
N PRO A 43 0.62 5.12 -6.06
CA PRO A 43 1.56 4.85 -4.98
C PRO A 43 2.78 5.75 -5.06
N PRO A 44 3.15 6.42 -3.97
CA PRO A 44 4.38 7.23 -3.97
C PRO A 44 5.61 6.34 -4.16
N MET A 45 6.68 6.93 -4.71
CA MET A 45 7.97 6.22 -4.82
C MET A 45 8.52 5.83 -3.44
N ARG A 46 8.30 6.66 -2.44
CA ARG A 46 8.61 6.34 -1.04
C ARG A 46 7.29 6.17 -0.30
N LEU A 47 7.05 5.00 0.27
CA LEU A 47 5.75 4.66 0.83
C LEU A 47 5.29 5.60 1.94
N GLY A 48 6.20 6.05 2.79
CA GLY A 48 5.83 6.98 3.86
C GLY A 48 5.22 8.29 3.39
N LEU A 49 5.46 8.67 2.13
CA LEU A 49 4.89 9.88 1.55
C LEU A 49 3.37 9.79 1.34
N TYR A 50 2.76 8.58 1.45
CA TYR A 50 1.30 8.48 1.54
C TYR A 50 0.74 9.38 2.65
N LEU A 51 1.47 9.52 3.75
CA LEU A 51 0.99 10.30 4.89
C LEU A 51 0.83 11.79 4.60
N LEU A 52 1.47 12.30 3.53
CA LEU A 52 1.28 13.68 3.09
C LEU A 52 -0.09 13.89 2.45
N ARG A 53 -0.73 12.85 1.95
CA ARG A 53 -2.02 12.91 1.27
C ARG A 53 -3.15 12.86 2.29
N ARG A 54 -3.31 13.94 3.03
CA ARG A 54 -4.22 14.02 4.18
C ARG A 54 -5.68 13.79 3.80
N ASN A 55 -6.07 14.12 2.57
CA ASN A 55 -7.44 13.94 2.10
C ASN A 55 -7.73 12.51 1.61
N ALA A 56 -6.72 11.69 1.46
CA ALA A 56 -6.87 10.29 1.02
C ALA A 56 -7.03 9.32 2.18
N VAL A 57 -6.77 9.75 3.41
CA VAL A 57 -6.86 8.88 4.57
C VAL A 57 -8.32 8.74 5.02
N SER A 58 -8.67 7.56 5.51
CA SER A 58 -10.02 7.25 5.99
C SER A 58 -9.96 6.70 7.41
N ALA A 59 -10.92 7.09 8.23
CA ALA A 59 -11.06 6.53 9.57
C ALA A 59 -11.35 5.03 9.53
N ASP A 60 -12.06 4.57 8.49
CA ASP A 60 -12.36 3.15 8.31
C ASP A 60 -11.12 2.33 7.95
N LEU A 61 -10.09 2.98 7.41
CA LEU A 61 -8.82 2.36 7.06
C LEU A 61 -7.69 2.90 7.94
N THR A 62 -7.99 3.11 9.21
CA THR A 62 -7.03 3.50 10.22
C THR A 62 -7.16 2.53 11.40
N TRP A 63 -6.10 1.81 11.71
CA TRP A 63 -6.13 0.69 12.66
C TRP A 63 -5.05 0.82 13.72
N THR A 64 -5.42 0.46 14.95
CA THR A 64 -4.48 0.29 16.05
C THR A 64 -4.12 -1.19 16.27
N ASP A 65 -4.89 -2.09 15.69
CA ASP A 65 -4.68 -3.54 15.73
C ASP A 65 -4.10 -4.00 14.40
N VAL A 66 -2.92 -4.60 14.44
CA VAL A 66 -2.22 -5.08 13.24
C VAL A 66 -3.06 -6.12 12.50
N ASP A 67 -3.80 -6.95 13.21
CA ASP A 67 -4.59 -8.00 12.56
C ASP A 67 -5.75 -7.42 11.76
N GLU A 68 -6.33 -6.30 12.18
CA GLU A 68 -7.36 -5.61 11.39
C GLU A 68 -6.79 -5.05 10.10
N ALA A 69 -5.58 -4.50 10.14
CA ALA A 69 -4.90 -4.02 8.93
C ALA A 69 -4.66 -5.17 7.95
N ILE A 70 -4.16 -6.30 8.45
CA ILE A 70 -3.90 -7.47 7.62
C ILE A 70 -5.21 -8.07 7.08
N ASP A 71 -6.27 -8.10 7.88
CA ASP A 71 -7.58 -8.58 7.44
C ASP A 71 -8.12 -7.74 6.28
N TRP A 72 -7.95 -6.42 6.33
CA TRP A 72 -8.34 -5.55 5.23
C TRP A 72 -7.55 -5.87 3.96
N MET A 73 -6.23 -6.05 4.06
CA MET A 73 -5.40 -6.40 2.91
C MET A 73 -5.80 -7.75 2.33
N ALA A 74 -6.05 -8.75 3.19
CA ALA A 74 -6.48 -10.07 2.74
C ALA A 74 -7.86 -10.02 2.07
N ALA A 75 -8.80 -9.26 2.61
CA ALA A 75 -10.12 -9.10 2.00
C ALA A 75 -10.02 -8.40 0.64
N THR A 76 -9.16 -7.41 0.53
CA THR A 76 -8.91 -6.73 -0.75
C THR A 76 -8.31 -7.68 -1.78
N TYR A 77 -7.36 -8.51 -1.36
CA TYR A 77 -6.76 -9.54 -2.21
C TYR A 77 -7.82 -10.50 -2.76
N LYS A 78 -8.74 -10.95 -1.91
CA LYS A 78 -9.79 -11.87 -2.33
C LYS A 78 -10.80 -11.24 -3.28
N ARG A 79 -11.07 -9.94 -3.13
CA ARG A 79 -11.96 -9.21 -4.03
C ARG A 79 -11.30 -8.89 -5.37
N HIS A 80 -9.99 -8.71 -5.37
CA HIS A 80 -9.20 -8.34 -6.55
C HIS A 80 -7.99 -9.26 -6.65
N PRO A 81 -8.20 -10.54 -6.99
CA PRO A 81 -7.09 -11.50 -6.99
C PRO A 81 -6.10 -11.22 -8.13
N PRO A 82 -4.83 -11.60 -7.96
CA PRO A 82 -3.86 -11.52 -9.04
C PRO A 82 -4.27 -12.39 -10.21
N MET A 83 -3.97 -11.95 -11.43
CA MET A 83 -4.13 -12.81 -12.59
C MET A 83 -3.07 -13.93 -12.59
N ASP A 84 -3.39 -15.06 -13.21
CA ASP A 84 -2.50 -16.22 -13.21
C ASP A 84 -1.13 -15.93 -13.81
N GLY A 85 -1.05 -15.06 -14.81
CA GLY A 85 0.21 -14.68 -15.44
C GLY A 85 1.14 -13.86 -14.53
N ASP A 86 0.63 -13.29 -13.44
CA ASP A 86 1.43 -12.50 -12.51
C ASP A 86 2.29 -13.36 -11.58
N VAL A 87 2.22 -14.68 -11.73
CA VAL A 87 3.03 -15.62 -10.95
C VAL A 87 4.24 -16.15 -11.72
N GLY A 88 4.50 -15.64 -12.93
CA GLY A 88 5.48 -16.21 -13.84
C GLY A 88 6.82 -16.55 -13.21
N PHE A 89 7.46 -15.60 -12.55
CA PHE A 89 8.75 -15.82 -11.92
C PHE A 89 8.69 -16.87 -10.80
N LEU A 90 7.66 -16.76 -9.95
CA LEU A 90 7.50 -17.69 -8.83
C LEU A 90 7.14 -19.09 -9.31
N ALA A 91 6.36 -19.20 -10.39
CA ALA A 91 6.04 -20.50 -10.98
C ALA A 91 7.31 -21.19 -11.50
N VAL A 92 8.21 -20.45 -12.12
CA VAL A 92 9.48 -20.98 -12.60
C VAL A 92 10.35 -21.47 -11.44
N SER A 93 10.33 -20.78 -10.31
CA SER A 93 11.09 -21.16 -9.13
C SER A 93 10.46 -22.29 -8.32
N GLY A 94 9.27 -22.76 -8.73
CA GLY A 94 8.55 -23.79 -8.00
C GLY A 94 7.77 -23.30 -6.78
N ALA A 95 7.70 -21.99 -6.58
CA ALA A 95 6.91 -21.42 -5.50
C ALA A 95 5.41 -21.50 -5.80
N ALA A 96 4.57 -21.43 -4.76
CA ALA A 96 3.12 -21.42 -4.92
C ALA A 96 2.66 -20.21 -5.73
N PRO A 97 1.63 -20.36 -6.59
CA PRO A 97 1.06 -19.22 -7.31
C PRO A 97 0.59 -18.12 -6.35
N LEU A 98 0.82 -16.85 -6.72
CA LEU A 98 0.43 -15.71 -5.88
C LEU A 98 -1.08 -15.61 -5.67
N ALA A 99 -1.86 -16.09 -6.62
CA ALA A 99 -3.33 -16.08 -6.53
C ALA A 99 -3.89 -17.18 -5.62
N SER A 100 -3.05 -18.13 -5.17
CA SER A 100 -3.49 -19.21 -4.29
C SER A 100 -3.61 -18.75 -2.84
N ASP A 101 -4.34 -19.54 -2.03
CA ASP A 101 -4.43 -19.31 -0.60
C ASP A 101 -3.05 -19.37 0.08
N VAL A 102 -2.16 -20.23 -0.43
CA VAL A 102 -0.79 -20.32 0.09
C VAL A 102 -0.04 -19.02 -0.16
N GLY A 103 -0.19 -18.43 -1.35
CA GLY A 103 0.41 -17.14 -1.65
C GLY A 103 -0.15 -16.02 -0.76
N LEU A 104 -1.45 -16.02 -0.50
CA LEU A 104 -2.06 -15.06 0.40
C LEU A 104 -1.54 -15.23 1.83
N ASP A 105 -1.48 -16.46 2.31
CA ASP A 105 -1.00 -16.74 3.67
C ASP A 105 0.45 -16.28 3.86
N ALA A 106 1.31 -16.50 2.87
CA ALA A 106 2.69 -16.02 2.91
C ALA A 106 2.76 -14.50 2.99
N ARG A 107 1.92 -13.80 2.21
CA ARG A 107 1.85 -12.33 2.24
C ARG A 107 1.40 -11.83 3.60
N LYS A 108 0.40 -12.49 4.20
CA LYS A 108 -0.13 -12.10 5.51
C LYS A 108 0.93 -12.22 6.60
N VAL A 109 1.63 -13.34 6.64
CA VAL A 109 2.66 -13.60 7.66
C VAL A 109 3.79 -12.58 7.55
N THR A 110 4.32 -12.39 6.35
CA THR A 110 5.44 -11.47 6.10
C THR A 110 5.04 -10.03 6.40
N SER A 111 3.84 -9.62 5.96
CA SER A 111 3.39 -8.24 6.14
C SER A 111 3.05 -7.95 7.60
N ARG A 112 2.44 -8.90 8.31
CA ARG A 112 2.17 -8.74 9.74
C ARG A 112 3.46 -8.56 10.52
N ASP A 113 4.44 -9.40 10.26
CA ASP A 113 5.75 -9.28 10.90
C ASP A 113 6.39 -7.92 10.61
N GLY A 114 6.30 -7.47 9.37
CA GLY A 114 6.79 -6.14 8.99
C GLY A 114 6.10 -5.03 9.77
N LEU A 115 4.77 -5.04 9.78
CA LEU A 115 3.99 -3.97 10.44
C LEU A 115 4.28 -3.87 11.93
N VAL A 116 4.40 -4.99 12.64
CA VAL A 116 4.72 -4.96 14.08
C VAL A 116 6.14 -4.48 14.34
N ASN A 117 7.00 -4.53 13.33
CA ASN A 117 8.38 -4.04 13.39
C ASN A 117 8.56 -2.68 12.69
N SER A 118 7.47 -1.97 12.49
CA SER A 118 7.45 -0.62 11.89
C SER A 118 7.91 -0.57 10.43
N VAL A 119 7.64 -1.65 9.69
CA VAL A 119 7.86 -1.73 8.24
C VAL A 119 6.53 -1.75 7.53
N ASP A 120 6.35 -0.86 6.56
CA ASP A 120 5.10 -0.76 5.80
C ASP A 120 4.81 -2.05 5.04
N ALA A 121 3.53 -2.38 4.89
CA ALA A 121 3.08 -3.46 4.03
C ALA A 121 2.58 -2.88 2.69
N TYR A 122 3.03 -3.47 1.59
CA TYR A 122 2.67 -3.00 0.25
C TYR A 122 2.49 -4.20 -0.68
N TRP A 123 1.30 -4.31 -1.29
CA TRP A 123 1.00 -5.36 -2.26
C TRP A 123 0.62 -4.73 -3.59
N GLN A 124 1.24 -5.20 -4.65
CA GLN A 124 1.01 -4.71 -6.01
C GLN A 124 1.08 -5.87 -6.97
N TYR A 125 0.10 -5.95 -7.88
CA TYR A 125 0.08 -7.04 -8.86
C TYR A 125 -0.85 -6.69 -10.02
N TYR A 126 -0.69 -7.43 -11.13
CA TYR A 126 -1.59 -7.33 -12.27
C TYR A 126 -2.90 -8.06 -11.98
N THR A 127 -4.01 -7.45 -12.39
CA THR A 127 -5.34 -8.02 -12.21
C THR A 127 -5.95 -8.52 -13.52
N ASN A 128 -5.38 -8.11 -14.68
CA ASN A 128 -5.84 -8.56 -16.00
C ASN A 128 -4.69 -8.50 -17.00
N PRO A 129 -4.82 -9.21 -18.16
CA PRO A 129 -3.74 -9.26 -19.15
C PRO A 129 -3.55 -7.96 -19.94
N ASN A 130 -4.44 -6.99 -19.79
CA ASN A 130 -4.37 -5.71 -20.52
C ASN A 130 -3.61 -4.64 -19.74
N GLY A 131 -2.88 -5.02 -18.70
CA GLY A 131 -2.05 -4.10 -17.91
C GLY A 131 -2.76 -3.45 -16.74
N GLY A 132 -3.92 -3.95 -16.34
CA GLY A 132 -4.58 -3.49 -15.12
C GLY A 132 -3.78 -3.88 -13.89
N VAL A 133 -3.58 -2.92 -12.98
CA VAL A 133 -2.78 -3.10 -11.77
C VAL A 133 -3.57 -2.60 -10.58
N ILE A 134 -3.42 -3.29 -9.45
CA ILE A 134 -3.87 -2.81 -8.16
C ILE A 134 -2.66 -2.67 -7.23
N ALA A 135 -2.67 -1.64 -6.41
CA ALA A 135 -1.68 -1.45 -5.36
C ALA A 135 -2.38 -0.96 -4.11
N TYR A 136 -2.07 -1.57 -2.99
CA TYR A 136 -2.61 -1.15 -1.70
C TYR A 136 -1.60 -1.41 -0.60
N ALA A 137 -1.72 -0.62 0.46
CA ALA A 137 -0.70 -0.58 1.49
C ALA A 137 -1.31 -0.30 2.86
N ALA A 138 -0.64 -0.81 3.89
CA ALA A 138 -0.81 -0.35 5.27
C ALA A 138 0.48 0.38 5.64
N ILE A 139 0.36 1.66 5.98
CA ILE A 139 1.49 2.54 6.22
C ILE A 139 1.62 2.82 7.70
N CYS A 140 2.81 2.61 8.25
CA CYS A 140 3.11 2.85 9.66
C CYS A 140 3.03 4.33 9.99
N CYS A 141 2.41 4.67 11.11
CA CYS A 141 2.29 6.03 11.59
C CYS A 141 2.50 6.06 13.12
N PRO A 142 3.43 6.83 13.63
CA PRO A 142 4.41 7.67 12.90
C PRO A 142 5.33 6.83 12.03
N HIS A 143 5.81 7.42 10.94
CA HIS A 143 6.62 6.67 9.99
C HIS A 143 8.09 6.60 10.42
N THR A 144 8.69 5.42 10.32
CA THR A 144 10.07 5.18 10.78
C THR A 144 11.09 6.04 10.04
N HIS A 145 10.95 6.16 8.73
CA HIS A 145 11.91 6.90 7.90
C HIS A 145 11.54 8.36 7.66
N LEU A 146 10.29 8.73 7.95
CA LEU A 146 9.77 10.07 7.73
C LEU A 146 9.00 10.55 8.96
N PRO A 147 9.66 10.58 10.14
CA PRO A 147 8.96 10.83 11.41
C PRO A 147 8.40 12.23 11.54
N ASP A 148 8.87 13.18 10.72
CA ASP A 148 8.45 14.56 10.77
C ASP A 148 7.11 14.80 10.05
N ILE A 149 6.61 13.84 9.28
CA ILE A 149 5.31 13.97 8.65
C ILE A 149 4.23 13.80 9.72
N PRO A 150 3.38 14.83 9.94
CA PRO A 150 2.32 14.72 10.94
C PRO A 150 1.31 13.64 10.59
N CYS A 151 0.73 13.02 11.61
CA CYS A 151 -0.34 12.05 11.39
C CYS A 151 -1.51 12.71 10.66
N PRO A 152 -1.95 12.14 9.50
CA PRO A 152 -3.06 12.73 8.74
C PRO A 152 -4.42 12.57 9.40
N LEU A 153 -4.59 11.54 10.23
CA LEU A 153 -5.86 11.28 10.92
C LEU A 153 -5.59 10.36 12.12
N PRO A 154 -5.67 10.88 13.36
CA PRO A 154 -5.48 10.05 14.53
C PRO A 154 -6.53 8.92 14.61
N PRO A 155 -6.17 7.74 15.16
CA PRO A 155 -7.14 6.67 15.34
C PRO A 155 -8.28 7.10 16.24
N ARG A 156 -9.45 6.52 16.02
CA ARG A 156 -10.58 6.70 16.92
C ARG A 156 -10.28 6.03 18.26
N THR A 157 -10.65 6.69 19.33
CA THR A 157 -10.54 6.16 20.69
C THR A 157 -11.78 5.37 21.07
#